data_8a6ef3bc5cb7ccd696ee1a544e48d7a6
#
_entry.id   8a6ef3bc5cb7ccd696ee1a544e48d7a6
#
_cell.length_a   1.000
_cell.length_b   1.000
_cell.length_c   1.000
_cell.angle_alpha   90.00
_cell.angle_beta   90.00
_cell.angle_gamma   90.00
#
_symmetry.space_group_name_H-M   'P 1'
#
loop_
_entity.id
_entity.type
_entity.pdbx_description
1 polymer ?
#
loop_
_entity_poly.entity_id
_entity_poly.type
_entity_poly.pdbx_seq_one_letter_code
_entity_poly.pdbx_strand_id
1 'polypeptide(L)'
;MSAAAAPVRTLDALIVGAGFAGLYQLLRLRRAGFTAQVIEAGDNVGGTWYWNRYPGARCDIESLEYQYGFDEALAHEWQWSERYATQPEILRYVNWVADRFDLRKDVRFETRVTSAHFNEATNRWLVTTDKGDAYSAKFCVMATGCLSAARVPDFKGLDSYKGEWYHTGEWPH
;
A
#
# COMPACT_ATOMS: atom_id res chain seq x y z
N MET A 1 5.46 34.62 -9.21
CA MET A 1 6.64 33.76 -9.46
C MET A 1 6.11 32.36 -9.76
N SER A 2 6.24 31.90 -11.02
CA SER A 2 5.84 30.54 -11.39
C SER A 2 6.85 29.59 -10.78
N ALA A 3 6.38 28.69 -9.89
CA ALA A 3 7.23 27.62 -9.39
C ALA A 3 7.65 26.75 -10.59
N ALA A 4 8.95 26.55 -10.77
CA ALA A 4 9.45 25.65 -11.80
C ALA A 4 8.85 24.25 -11.57
N ALA A 5 8.23 23.67 -12.61
CA ALA A 5 7.68 22.34 -12.53
C ALA A 5 8.77 21.34 -12.09
N ALA A 6 8.46 20.50 -11.11
CA ALA A 6 9.42 19.46 -10.68
C ALA A 6 9.81 18.56 -11.88
N PRO A 7 11.08 18.13 -11.96
CA PRO A 7 11.52 17.28 -13.04
C PRO A 7 10.73 15.95 -13.05
N VAL A 8 10.26 15.54 -14.23
CA VAL A 8 9.53 14.28 -14.41
C VAL A 8 10.49 13.11 -14.27
N ARG A 9 10.27 12.24 -13.31
CA ARG A 9 11.06 11.01 -13.11
C ARG A 9 10.60 9.92 -14.05
N THR A 10 11.53 9.33 -14.81
CA THR A 10 11.23 8.24 -15.75
C THR A 10 11.46 6.87 -15.10
N LEU A 11 10.46 5.99 -15.18
CA LEU A 11 10.47 4.63 -14.62
C LEU A 11 9.94 3.63 -15.66
N ASP A 12 10.23 2.35 -15.48
CA ASP A 12 9.51 1.30 -16.20
C ASP A 12 8.14 1.08 -15.56
N ALA A 13 8.05 1.02 -14.23
CA ALA A 13 6.79 0.81 -13.52
C ALA A 13 6.64 1.73 -12.31
N LEU A 14 5.45 2.28 -12.13
CA LEU A 14 4.99 2.93 -10.92
C LEU A 14 3.90 2.07 -10.27
N ILE A 15 4.01 1.83 -8.97
CA ILE A 15 3.06 1.04 -8.20
C ILE A 15 2.39 1.96 -7.17
N VAL A 16 1.08 1.90 -7.02
CA VAL A 16 0.33 2.69 -6.04
C VAL A 16 -0.14 1.81 -4.90
N GLY A 17 0.42 2.04 -3.72
CA GLY A 17 0.14 1.30 -2.48
C GLY A 17 1.23 0.31 -2.10
N ALA A 18 1.68 0.35 -0.83
CA ALA A 18 2.71 -0.51 -0.23
C ALA A 18 2.10 -1.60 0.68
N GLY A 19 0.96 -2.16 0.29
CA GLY A 19 0.40 -3.37 0.90
C GLY A 19 1.05 -4.65 0.35
N PHE A 20 0.48 -5.83 0.68
CA PHE A 20 0.98 -7.13 0.20
C PHE A 20 1.20 -7.17 -1.31
N ALA A 21 0.20 -6.73 -2.09
CA ALA A 21 0.28 -6.78 -3.55
C ALA A 21 1.38 -5.85 -4.09
N GLY A 22 1.46 -4.61 -3.59
CA GLY A 22 2.44 -3.62 -4.06
C GLY A 22 3.88 -4.00 -3.75
N LEU A 23 4.15 -4.51 -2.55
CA LEU A 23 5.47 -4.99 -2.16
C LEU A 23 5.91 -6.20 -2.99
N TYR A 24 5.01 -7.16 -3.21
CA TYR A 24 5.29 -8.30 -4.07
C TYR A 24 5.57 -7.88 -5.52
N GLN A 25 4.74 -6.98 -6.05
CA GLN A 25 4.93 -6.46 -7.41
C GLN A 25 6.27 -5.73 -7.55
N LEU A 26 6.66 -4.90 -6.57
CA LEU A 26 7.96 -4.24 -6.54
C LEU A 26 9.10 -5.24 -6.58
N LEU A 27 9.05 -6.27 -5.72
CA LEU A 27 10.07 -7.33 -5.67
C LEU A 27 10.21 -8.04 -7.01
N ARG A 28 9.08 -8.41 -7.63
CA ARG A 28 9.07 -9.13 -8.93
C ARG A 28 9.65 -8.29 -10.06
N LEU A 29 9.27 -7.01 -10.12
CA LEU A 29 9.78 -6.08 -11.13
C LEU A 29 11.28 -5.85 -10.96
N ARG A 30 11.76 -5.64 -9.73
CA ARG A 30 13.19 -5.51 -9.45
C ARG A 30 13.99 -6.75 -9.87
N ARG A 31 13.50 -7.96 -9.54
CA ARG A 31 14.12 -9.23 -9.95
C ARG A 31 14.15 -9.43 -11.47
N ALA A 32 13.20 -8.83 -12.17
CA ALA A 32 13.14 -8.83 -13.64
C ALA A 32 13.95 -7.70 -14.29
N GLY A 33 14.68 -6.88 -13.51
CA GLY A 33 15.54 -5.81 -14.01
C GLY A 33 14.82 -4.51 -14.37
N PHE A 34 13.54 -4.35 -13.98
CA PHE A 34 12.80 -3.11 -14.20
C PHE A 34 13.14 -2.04 -13.15
N THR A 35 13.19 -0.78 -13.59
CA THR A 35 13.16 0.36 -12.67
C THR A 35 11.75 0.57 -12.18
N ALA A 36 11.51 0.37 -10.87
CA ALA A 36 10.19 0.47 -10.29
C ALA A 36 10.20 1.28 -8.99
N GLN A 37 9.13 2.01 -8.73
CA GLN A 37 8.91 2.74 -7.48
C GLN A 37 7.48 2.54 -7.00
N VAL A 38 7.32 2.42 -5.69
CA VAL A 38 6.01 2.44 -5.01
C VAL A 38 5.73 3.83 -4.46
N ILE A 39 4.49 4.29 -4.61
CA ILE A 39 3.96 5.50 -3.93
C ILE A 39 2.98 5.03 -2.87
N GLU A 40 3.23 5.40 -1.62
CA GLU A 40 2.40 5.03 -0.47
C GLU A 40 1.95 6.28 0.29
N ALA A 41 0.65 6.34 0.59
CA ALA A 41 0.05 7.47 1.29
C ALA A 41 0.39 7.48 2.79
N GLY A 42 0.64 6.32 3.39
CA GLY A 42 1.07 6.17 4.77
C GLY A 42 2.57 6.40 4.96
N ASP A 43 2.99 6.47 6.20
CA ASP A 43 4.40 6.56 6.59
C ASP A 43 5.10 5.20 6.67
N ASN A 44 4.33 4.11 6.47
CA ASN A 44 4.83 2.75 6.57
C ASN A 44 4.16 1.82 5.57
N VAL A 45 4.74 0.65 5.37
CA VAL A 45 4.17 -0.46 4.61
C VAL A 45 3.07 -1.17 5.41
N GLY A 46 2.23 -1.96 4.71
CA GLY A 46 1.26 -2.83 5.38
C GLY A 46 -0.13 -2.80 4.77
N GLY A 47 -0.49 -1.73 4.04
CA GLY A 47 -1.78 -1.61 3.37
C GLY A 47 -2.95 -1.78 4.35
N THR A 48 -3.81 -2.77 4.14
CA THR A 48 -4.95 -3.08 5.03
C THR A 48 -4.54 -3.13 6.50
N TRP A 49 -3.40 -3.75 6.82
CA TRP A 49 -2.92 -3.95 8.19
C TRP A 49 -2.21 -2.74 8.78
N TYR A 50 -1.84 -1.81 7.96
CA TYR A 50 -1.40 -0.49 8.41
C TYR A 50 -2.59 0.41 8.75
N TRP A 51 -3.64 0.43 7.90
CA TRP A 51 -4.76 1.35 8.07
C TRP A 51 -5.84 0.85 9.04
N ASN A 52 -6.08 -0.46 9.13
CA ASN A 52 -7.17 -1.03 9.93
C ASN A 52 -6.64 -1.56 11.27
N ARG A 53 -6.59 -0.70 12.28
CA ARG A 53 -6.03 -0.96 13.63
C ARG A 53 -7.08 -0.98 14.74
N TYR A 54 -8.33 -1.20 14.41
CA TYR A 54 -9.39 -1.29 15.41
C TYR A 54 -9.17 -2.47 16.36
N PRO A 55 -9.66 -2.38 17.62
CA PRO A 55 -9.49 -3.45 18.60
C PRO A 55 -10.01 -4.80 18.11
N GLY A 56 -9.18 -5.83 18.21
CA GLY A 56 -9.53 -7.17 17.77
C GLY A 56 -9.42 -7.42 16.27
N ALA A 57 -8.89 -6.47 15.46
CA ALA A 57 -8.66 -6.67 14.04
C ALA A 57 -7.77 -7.90 13.81
N ARG A 58 -8.26 -8.81 12.95
CA ARG A 58 -7.69 -10.14 12.75
C ARG A 58 -7.96 -10.62 11.34
N CYS A 59 -7.10 -11.46 10.79
CA CYS A 59 -7.34 -12.14 9.54
C CYS A 59 -8.38 -13.26 9.71
N ASP A 60 -9.24 -13.45 8.73
CA ASP A 60 -10.21 -14.54 8.60
C ASP A 60 -9.68 -15.71 7.77
N ILE A 61 -8.44 -15.60 7.28
CA ILE A 61 -7.70 -16.66 6.59
C ILE A 61 -6.58 -17.16 7.51
N GLU A 62 -6.27 -18.45 7.43
CA GLU A 62 -5.21 -19.06 8.23
C GLU A 62 -3.85 -18.42 7.94
N SER A 63 -3.06 -18.20 8.98
CA SER A 63 -1.80 -17.46 8.89
C SER A 63 -0.84 -18.02 7.86
N LEU A 64 -0.74 -19.37 7.76
CA LEU A 64 0.12 -20.06 6.79
C LEU A 64 -0.32 -19.85 5.33
N GLU A 65 -1.61 -19.65 5.09
CA GLU A 65 -2.15 -19.34 3.76
C GLU A 65 -2.05 -17.85 3.43
N TYR A 66 -2.05 -17.00 4.46
CA TYR A 66 -2.01 -15.54 4.30
C TYR A 66 -0.60 -14.98 4.14
N GLN A 67 0.44 -15.78 4.32
CA GLN A 67 1.83 -15.38 4.11
C GLN A 67 2.24 -15.44 2.64
N TYR A 68 3.35 -14.79 2.30
CA TYR A 68 3.95 -14.91 0.98
C TYR A 68 4.52 -16.31 0.74
N GLY A 69 4.20 -16.89 -0.43
CA GLY A 69 4.71 -18.19 -0.87
C GLY A 69 5.80 -18.12 -1.95
N PHE A 70 6.38 -16.95 -2.22
CA PHE A 70 7.36 -16.77 -3.31
C PHE A 70 8.81 -17.12 -2.94
N ASP A 71 9.05 -17.39 -1.67
CA ASP A 71 10.37 -17.75 -1.13
C ASP A 71 10.16 -18.69 0.06
N GLU A 72 10.63 -19.93 -0.06
CA GLU A 72 10.46 -20.98 0.97
C GLU A 72 11.10 -20.57 2.31
N ALA A 73 12.20 -19.81 2.28
CA ALA A 73 12.85 -19.33 3.50
C ALA A 73 11.91 -18.45 4.35
N LEU A 74 10.96 -17.72 3.76
CA LEU A 74 10.01 -16.92 4.53
C LEU A 74 9.17 -17.77 5.48
N ALA A 75 8.72 -18.94 5.03
CA ALA A 75 7.90 -19.84 5.83
C ALA A 75 8.69 -20.50 6.98
N HIS A 76 10.02 -20.64 6.84
CA HIS A 76 10.88 -21.19 7.87
C HIS A 76 11.36 -20.13 8.87
N GLU A 77 11.59 -18.91 8.42
CA GLU A 77 12.14 -17.82 9.24
C GLU A 77 11.07 -17.11 10.06
N TRP A 78 9.80 -17.07 9.59
CA TRP A 78 8.69 -16.45 10.31
C TRP A 78 7.84 -17.49 11.01
N GLN A 79 7.61 -17.30 12.31
CA GLN A 79 6.75 -18.17 13.13
C GLN A 79 5.49 -17.39 13.54
N TRP A 80 4.35 -17.84 13.06
CA TRP A 80 3.06 -17.31 13.46
C TRP A 80 2.67 -17.77 14.87
N SER A 81 2.18 -16.84 15.70
CA SER A 81 1.77 -17.17 17.07
C SER A 81 0.39 -17.84 17.14
N GLU A 82 -0.46 -17.61 16.13
CA GLU A 82 -1.84 -18.08 16.09
C GLU A 82 -2.25 -18.55 14.69
N ARG A 83 -3.22 -19.47 14.65
CA ARG A 83 -3.81 -19.97 13.40
C ARG A 83 -4.42 -18.83 12.56
N TYR A 84 -5.05 -17.85 13.20
CA TYR A 84 -5.59 -16.65 12.57
C TYR A 84 -4.90 -15.43 13.18
N ALA A 85 -3.94 -14.89 12.49
CA ALA A 85 -3.08 -13.84 13.03
C ALA A 85 -3.82 -12.53 13.27
N THR A 86 -3.40 -11.85 14.34
CA THR A 86 -3.87 -10.50 14.66
C THR A 86 -3.25 -9.43 13.77
N GLN A 87 -3.94 -8.29 13.67
CA GLN A 87 -3.43 -7.14 12.92
C GLN A 87 -1.98 -6.76 13.30
N PRO A 88 -1.60 -6.64 14.58
CA PRO A 88 -0.22 -6.27 14.91
C PRO A 88 0.82 -7.28 14.45
N GLU A 89 0.48 -8.57 14.47
CA GLU A 89 1.40 -9.61 14.01
C GLU A 89 1.56 -9.59 12.49
N ILE A 90 0.48 -9.45 11.75
CA ILE A 90 0.52 -9.34 10.29
C ILE A 90 1.29 -8.08 9.88
N LEU A 91 1.09 -6.95 10.56
CA LEU A 91 1.85 -5.75 10.27
C LEU A 91 3.35 -5.94 10.52
N ARG A 92 3.74 -6.61 11.61
CA ARG A 92 5.15 -6.97 11.86
C ARG A 92 5.71 -7.87 10.75
N TYR A 93 4.94 -8.85 10.29
CA TYR A 93 5.34 -9.73 9.20
C TYR A 93 5.61 -8.95 7.90
N VAL A 94 4.70 -8.07 7.50
CA VAL A 94 4.88 -7.24 6.27
C VAL A 94 6.09 -6.32 6.39
N ASN A 95 6.30 -5.73 7.56
CA ASN A 95 7.48 -4.91 7.83
C ASN A 95 8.77 -5.72 7.72
N TRP A 96 8.80 -6.89 8.36
CA TRP A 96 9.95 -7.81 8.29
C TRP A 96 10.25 -8.23 6.85
N VAL A 97 9.25 -8.55 6.03
CA VAL A 97 9.44 -8.87 4.60
C VAL A 97 9.99 -7.66 3.84
N ALA A 98 9.46 -6.47 4.07
CA ALA A 98 9.94 -5.25 3.41
C ALA A 98 11.42 -4.97 3.71
N ASP A 99 11.83 -5.19 4.96
CA ASP A 99 13.21 -5.01 5.41
C ASP A 99 14.14 -6.09 4.87
N ARG A 100 13.71 -7.37 4.94
CA ARG A 100 14.47 -8.54 4.46
C ARG A 100 14.85 -8.44 2.97
N PHE A 101 13.99 -7.87 2.16
CA PHE A 101 14.20 -7.70 0.72
C PHE A 101 14.61 -6.26 0.34
N ASP A 102 14.90 -5.41 1.33
CA ASP A 102 15.30 -4.01 1.11
C ASP A 102 14.35 -3.28 0.13
N LEU A 103 13.02 -3.41 0.40
CA LEU A 103 12.00 -2.84 -0.48
C LEU A 103 11.74 -1.36 -0.18
N ARG A 104 11.94 -0.93 1.08
CA ARG A 104 11.62 0.44 1.51
C ARG A 104 12.35 1.53 0.74
N LYS A 105 13.56 1.27 0.27
CA LYS A 105 14.34 2.25 -0.51
C LYS A 105 13.67 2.68 -1.80
N ASP A 106 12.80 1.82 -2.35
CA ASP A 106 12.05 2.08 -3.57
C ASP A 106 10.58 2.46 -3.29
N VAL A 107 10.25 2.77 -2.01
CA VAL A 107 8.93 3.28 -1.60
C VAL A 107 9.03 4.77 -1.28
N ARG A 108 8.16 5.57 -1.88
CA ARG A 108 7.93 6.98 -1.54
C ARG A 108 6.75 7.04 -0.59
N PHE A 109 7.03 7.15 0.70
CA PHE A 109 6.04 7.27 1.77
C PHE A 109 5.42 8.67 1.87
N GLU A 110 4.35 8.78 2.65
CA GLU A 110 3.61 10.03 2.94
C GLU A 110 3.25 10.80 1.67
N THR A 111 2.99 10.07 0.58
CA THR A 111 2.77 10.63 -0.74
C THR A 111 1.57 9.96 -1.39
N ARG A 112 0.60 10.77 -1.80
CA ARG A 112 -0.63 10.30 -2.44
C ARG A 112 -0.61 10.61 -3.93
N VAL A 113 -0.92 9.60 -4.75
CA VAL A 113 -1.16 9.82 -6.18
C VAL A 113 -2.46 10.61 -6.34
N THR A 114 -2.41 11.71 -7.06
CA THR A 114 -3.55 12.60 -7.34
C THR A 114 -4.10 12.43 -8.75
N SER A 115 -3.25 12.04 -9.69
CA SER A 115 -3.72 11.72 -11.04
C SER A 115 -2.83 10.66 -11.71
N ALA A 116 -3.41 9.91 -12.63
CA ALA A 116 -2.71 8.97 -13.50
C ALA A 116 -3.38 9.02 -14.88
N HIS A 117 -2.68 9.58 -15.87
CA HIS A 117 -3.18 9.72 -17.23
C HIS A 117 -2.29 8.96 -18.22
N PHE A 118 -2.89 8.09 -19.01
CA PHE A 118 -2.18 7.42 -20.09
C PHE A 118 -2.05 8.35 -21.30
N ASN A 119 -0.84 8.49 -21.82
CA ASN A 119 -0.55 9.25 -23.01
C ASN A 119 -0.26 8.29 -24.16
N GLU A 120 -1.21 8.17 -25.09
CA GLU A 120 -1.13 7.26 -26.23
C GLU A 120 0.01 7.59 -27.20
N ALA A 121 0.34 8.88 -27.36
CA ALA A 121 1.41 9.29 -28.26
C ALA A 121 2.81 8.83 -27.78
N THR A 122 3.00 8.69 -26.47
CA THR A 122 4.26 8.24 -25.84
C THR A 122 4.21 6.82 -25.30
N ASN A 123 3.01 6.20 -25.26
CA ASN A 123 2.73 4.91 -24.61
C ASN A 123 3.22 4.88 -23.16
N ARG A 124 2.96 5.97 -22.42
CA ARG A 124 3.39 6.10 -21.03
C ARG A 124 2.31 6.71 -20.17
N TRP A 125 2.32 6.33 -18.91
CA TRP A 125 1.54 6.96 -17.86
C TRP A 125 2.24 8.20 -17.34
N LEU A 126 1.53 9.32 -17.27
CA LEU A 126 1.92 10.49 -16.51
C LEU A 126 1.18 10.45 -15.18
N VAL A 127 1.94 10.31 -14.08
CA VAL A 127 1.38 10.21 -12.73
C VAL A 127 1.87 11.38 -11.90
N THR A 128 0.96 12.05 -11.18
CA THR A 128 1.29 13.17 -10.28
C THR A 128 0.89 12.87 -8.85
N THR A 129 1.53 13.54 -7.90
CA THR A 129 1.30 13.36 -6.47
C THR A 129 0.93 14.66 -5.78
N ASP A 130 0.42 14.54 -4.55
CA ASP A 130 0.12 15.65 -3.65
C ASP A 130 1.36 16.44 -3.17
N LYS A 131 2.54 15.87 -3.36
CA LYS A 131 3.83 16.53 -3.08
C LYS A 131 4.41 17.28 -4.28
N GLY A 132 3.69 17.28 -5.42
CA GLY A 132 4.15 17.90 -6.66
C GLY A 132 5.13 17.07 -7.45
N ASP A 133 5.42 15.82 -7.04
CA ASP A 133 6.24 14.90 -7.83
C ASP A 133 5.48 14.48 -9.11
N ALA A 134 6.21 14.32 -10.21
CA ALA A 134 5.68 13.81 -11.48
C ALA A 134 6.52 12.63 -12.00
N TYR A 135 5.82 11.61 -12.48
CA TYR A 135 6.44 10.38 -12.97
C TYR A 135 5.95 10.05 -14.37
N SER A 136 6.86 9.57 -15.22
CA SER A 136 6.55 8.98 -16.51
C SER A 136 6.88 7.49 -16.45
N ALA A 137 5.88 6.61 -16.50
CA ALA A 137 6.06 5.17 -16.37
C ALA A 137 5.46 4.41 -17.56
N LYS A 138 6.07 3.30 -17.98
CA LYS A 138 5.48 2.39 -18.99
C LYS A 138 4.27 1.66 -18.42
N PHE A 139 4.37 1.27 -17.14
CA PHE A 139 3.31 0.56 -16.43
C PHE A 139 2.90 1.33 -15.18
N CYS A 140 1.60 1.46 -14.95
CA CYS A 140 1.02 1.99 -13.72
C CYS A 140 0.19 0.88 -13.07
N VAL A 141 0.65 0.39 -11.91
CA VAL A 141 0.02 -0.71 -11.19
C VAL A 141 -0.75 -0.17 -10.00
N MET A 142 -2.08 -0.31 -10.02
CA MET A 142 -2.96 0.11 -8.94
C MET A 142 -3.08 -1.01 -7.90
N ALA A 143 -2.18 -1.01 -6.91
CA ALA A 143 -2.18 -1.98 -5.78
C ALA A 143 -2.88 -1.39 -4.54
N THR A 144 -3.96 -0.63 -4.75
CA THR A 144 -4.62 0.19 -3.73
C THR A 144 -5.46 -0.61 -2.72
N GLY A 145 -5.71 -1.89 -2.99
CA GLY A 145 -6.56 -2.74 -2.15
C GLY A 145 -8.04 -2.39 -2.22
N CYS A 146 -8.87 -3.19 -1.55
CA CYS A 146 -10.33 -3.03 -1.53
C CYS A 146 -10.84 -2.29 -0.27
N LEU A 147 -10.01 -2.11 0.76
CA LEU A 147 -10.37 -1.47 2.05
C LEU A 147 -9.68 -0.11 2.24
N SER A 148 -9.20 0.52 1.17
CA SER A 148 -8.45 1.78 1.24
C SER A 148 -9.32 3.01 1.40
N ALA A 149 -10.63 2.90 1.19
CA ALA A 149 -11.59 3.97 1.37
C ALA A 149 -12.72 3.50 2.29
N ALA A 150 -12.88 4.18 3.42
CA ALA A 150 -13.99 3.95 4.33
C ALA A 150 -15.31 4.37 3.67
N ARG A 151 -16.34 3.53 3.80
CA ARG A 151 -17.69 3.87 3.37
C ARG A 151 -18.62 3.82 4.56
N VAL A 152 -19.03 4.98 5.03
CA VAL A 152 -20.04 5.08 6.08
C VAL A 152 -21.39 4.72 5.47
N PRO A 153 -22.11 3.71 6.04
CA PRO A 153 -23.45 3.37 5.60
C PRO A 153 -24.44 4.50 5.90
N ASP A 154 -25.48 4.62 5.09
CA ASP A 154 -26.55 5.59 5.30
C ASP A 154 -27.52 5.06 6.37
N PHE A 155 -27.18 5.28 7.65
CA PHE A 155 -28.02 4.92 8.77
C PHE A 155 -28.97 6.08 9.11
N LYS A 156 -30.29 5.78 9.14
CA LYS A 156 -31.31 6.74 9.58
C LYS A 156 -31.02 7.19 11.02
N GLY A 157 -30.86 8.48 11.20
CA GLY A 157 -30.63 9.08 12.52
C GLY A 157 -29.16 9.24 12.90
N LEU A 158 -28.20 8.86 12.05
CA LEU A 158 -26.77 9.05 12.33
C LEU A 158 -26.43 10.51 12.63
N ASP A 159 -26.98 11.46 11.84
CA ASP A 159 -26.74 12.91 12.01
C ASP A 159 -27.31 13.46 13.32
N SER A 160 -28.32 12.81 13.90
CA SER A 160 -28.97 13.22 15.16
C SER A 160 -28.42 12.49 16.38
N TYR A 161 -27.58 11.48 16.20
CA TYR A 161 -26.95 10.74 17.30
C TYR A 161 -26.00 11.64 18.08
N LYS A 162 -26.11 11.64 19.40
CA LYS A 162 -25.32 12.53 20.29
C LYS A 162 -24.13 11.84 20.97
N GLY A 163 -24.00 10.52 20.79
CA GLY A 163 -22.83 9.77 21.27
C GLY A 163 -21.68 9.80 20.27
N GLU A 164 -20.56 9.25 20.68
CA GLU A 164 -19.41 9.02 19.76
C GLU A 164 -19.67 7.77 18.93
N TRP A 165 -19.26 7.81 17.67
CA TRP A 165 -19.29 6.65 16.80
C TRP A 165 -17.97 6.60 16.00
N TYR A 166 -17.53 5.40 15.66
CA TYR A 166 -16.27 5.16 14.99
C TYR A 166 -16.46 4.19 13.83
N HIS A 167 -15.82 4.47 12.71
CA HIS A 167 -15.71 3.56 11.59
C HIS A 167 -14.43 2.74 11.72
N THR A 168 -14.49 1.40 11.52
CA THR A 168 -13.31 0.53 11.66
C THR A 168 -12.15 0.89 10.75
N GLY A 169 -12.42 1.40 9.54
CA GLY A 169 -11.40 1.89 8.60
C GLY A 169 -10.82 3.28 8.93
N GLU A 170 -11.39 3.97 9.92
CA GLU A 170 -10.99 5.30 10.40
C GLU A 170 -10.84 5.30 11.92
N TRP A 171 -10.41 4.18 12.48
CA TRP A 171 -10.23 4.03 13.92
C TRP A 171 -9.16 5.02 14.43
N PRO A 172 -9.39 5.75 15.54
CA PRO A 172 -8.41 6.65 16.13
C PRO A 172 -7.13 5.93 16.52
N HIS A 173 -6.00 6.57 16.33
CA HIS A 173 -4.67 6.07 16.65
C HIS A 173 -4.13 6.70 17.92
#